data_6403499c20e749f366f9030d9aab1281
#
_entry.id   6403499c20e749f366f9030d9aab1281
#
_cell.length_a   1.000
_cell.length_b   1.000
_cell.length_c   1.000
_cell.angle_alpha   90.00
_cell.angle_beta   90.00
_cell.angle_gamma   90.00
#
_symmetry.space_group_name_H-M   'P 1'
#
loop_
_entity.id
_entity.type
_entity.pdbx_description
1 polymer ?
#
loop_
_entity_poly.entity_id
_entity_poly.type
_entity_poly.pdbx_seq_one_letter_code
_entity_poly.pdbx_strand_id
1 'polypeptide(L)' 'MQKYEVSREIYNPCAGIYNFDMNFEEEVCTGNIEEVLEKWIGKRLPEFHKKVYDDGLTIEYELLLPRKERYTFSVIK' A
#
# COMPACT_ATOMS: atom_id res chain seq x y z
N MET A 1 18.44 3.02 -2.30
CA MET A 1 17.12 2.51 -1.92
C MET A 1 16.50 3.38 -0.83
N GLN A 2 15.21 3.46 -0.78
CA GLN A 2 14.49 4.27 0.18
C GLN A 2 13.82 3.39 1.23
N LYS A 3 13.84 3.82 2.48
CA LYS A 3 13.18 3.13 3.57
C LYS A 3 11.79 3.72 3.81
N TYR A 4 10.80 2.84 3.93
CA TYR A 4 9.40 3.24 4.10
C TYR A 4 8.77 2.54 5.30
N GLU A 5 7.89 3.27 5.97
CA GLU A 5 6.93 2.70 6.89
C GLU A 5 5.64 2.48 6.10
N VAL A 6 5.04 1.29 6.23
CA VAL A 6 3.90 0.91 5.41
C VAL A 6 2.69 0.60 6.26
N SER A 7 1.55 1.16 5.89
CA SER A 7 0.28 0.83 6.51
C SER A 7 -0.67 0.26 5.46
N ARG A 8 -1.67 -0.50 5.91
CA ARG A 8 -2.66 -1.09 5.04
C ARG A 8 -4.06 -0.80 5.55
N GLU A 9 -4.95 -0.51 4.61
CA GLU A 9 -6.37 -0.36 4.89
C GLU A 9 -7.14 -1.33 4.01
N ILE A 10 -8.20 -1.91 4.53
CA ILE A 10 -9.04 -2.87 3.82
C ILE A 10 -10.43 -2.26 3.65
N TYR A 11 -10.95 -2.33 2.42
CA TYR A 11 -12.26 -1.77 2.12
C TYR A 11 -13.37 -2.64 2.68
N ASN A 12 -14.30 -2.01 3.39
CA ASN A 12 -15.49 -2.67 3.91
C ASN A 12 -16.68 -2.28 3.03
N PRO A 13 -17.14 -3.17 2.13
CA PRO A 13 -18.23 -2.83 1.21
C PRO A 13 -19.56 -2.61 1.93
N CYS A 14 -19.77 -3.22 3.10
CA CYS A 14 -21.01 -3.02 3.86
C CYS A 14 -21.12 -1.61 4.40
N ALA A 15 -20.00 -1.02 4.82
CA ALA A 15 -19.96 0.34 5.36
C ALA A 15 -19.59 1.38 4.31
N GLY A 16 -19.03 0.95 3.18
CA GLY A 16 -18.56 1.85 2.13
C GLY A 16 -17.32 2.66 2.51
N ILE A 17 -16.51 2.16 3.45
CA ILE A 17 -15.32 2.86 3.92
C ILE A 17 -14.14 1.91 4.00
N TYR A 18 -12.92 2.48 4.05
CA TYR A 18 -11.71 1.74 4.36
C TYR A 18 -11.53 1.66 5.87
N ASN A 19 -11.14 0.49 6.36
CA ASN A 19 -10.78 0.28 7.75
C ASN A 19 -9.29 0.02 7.87
N PHE A 20 -8.66 0.66 8.84
CA PHE A 20 -7.24 0.49 9.10
C PHE A 20 -6.98 -0.95 9.59
N ASP A 21 -5.99 -1.61 8.99
CA ASP A 21 -5.57 -2.94 9.41
C ASP A 21 -4.48 -2.82 10.47
N MET A 22 -4.88 -2.91 11.73
CA MET A 22 -3.96 -2.73 12.86
C MET A 22 -2.97 -3.88 13.03
N ASN A 23 -3.18 -5.00 12.36
CA ASN A 23 -2.27 -6.14 12.41
C ASN A 23 -1.17 -6.05 11.36
N PHE A 24 -1.24 -5.07 10.47
CA PHE A 24 -0.25 -4.87 9.43
C PHE A 24 0.65 -3.69 9.82
N GLU A 25 1.89 -4.00 10.18
CA GLU A 25 2.93 -3.01 10.46
C GLU A 25 4.21 -3.49 9.82
N GLU A 26 4.64 -2.81 8.77
CA GLU A 26 5.83 -3.22 8.03
C GLU A 26 6.74 -2.03 7.75
N GLU A 27 8.04 -2.29 7.75
CA GLU A 27 9.03 -1.37 7.24
C GLU A 27 9.76 -2.07 6.11
N VAL A 28 9.99 -1.37 5.02
CA VAL A 28 10.71 -1.92 3.88
C VAL A 28 11.76 -0.96 3.38
N CYS A 29 12.83 -1.51 2.83
CA CYS A 29 13.86 -0.73 2.15
C CYS A 29 13.89 -1.21 0.70
N THR A 30 13.48 -0.36 -0.23
CA THR A 30 13.36 -0.77 -1.62
C THR A 30 13.54 0.38 -2.58
N GLY A 31 13.97 0.08 -3.78
CA GLY A 31 13.94 0.99 -4.90
C GLY A 31 12.75 0.79 -5.82
N ASN A 32 11.91 -0.22 -5.53
CA ASN A 32 10.75 -0.55 -6.35
C ASN A 32 9.59 -1.04 -5.48
N ILE A 33 8.67 -0.13 -5.17
CA ILE A 33 7.54 -0.43 -4.30
C ILE A 33 6.62 -1.50 -4.90
N GLU A 34 6.43 -1.47 -6.22
CA GLU A 34 5.52 -2.42 -6.87
C GLU A 34 6.01 -3.85 -6.73
N GLU A 35 7.32 -4.05 -6.76
CA GLU A 35 7.92 -5.36 -6.54
C GLU A 35 7.64 -5.87 -5.12
N VAL A 36 7.70 -4.99 -4.13
CA VAL A 36 7.38 -5.33 -2.75
C VAL A 36 5.92 -5.75 -2.63
N LEU A 37 5.01 -4.99 -3.25
CA LEU A 37 3.59 -5.32 -3.23
C LEU A 37 3.31 -6.67 -3.87
N GLU A 38 3.98 -6.98 -4.98
CA GLU A 38 3.81 -8.27 -5.64
C GLU A 38 4.26 -9.43 -4.76
N LYS A 39 5.32 -9.23 -3.99
CA LYS A 39 5.78 -10.24 -3.03
C LYS A 39 4.75 -10.48 -1.94
N TRP A 40 4.16 -9.42 -1.41
CA TRP A 40 3.18 -9.55 -0.34
C TRP A 40 1.89 -10.22 -0.79
N ILE A 41 1.42 -9.93 -2.00
CA ILE A 41 0.19 -10.53 -2.50
C ILE A 41 0.45 -11.87 -3.19
N GLY A 42 1.71 -12.21 -3.48
CA GLY A 42 2.09 -13.51 -4.05
C GLY A 42 1.79 -13.68 -5.53
N LYS A 43 1.55 -12.59 -6.26
CA LYS A 43 1.26 -12.61 -7.69
C LYS A 43 1.53 -11.24 -8.29
N ARG A 44 1.37 -11.12 -9.61
CA ARG A 44 1.51 -9.83 -10.29
C ARG A 44 0.46 -8.85 -9.76
N LEU A 45 0.82 -7.57 -9.75
CA LEU A 45 -0.10 -6.54 -9.29
C LEU A 45 -1.38 -6.56 -10.13
N PRO A 46 -2.55 -6.58 -9.47
CA PRO A 46 -3.81 -6.40 -10.17
C PRO A 46 -3.94 -4.92 -10.58
N GLU A 47 -5.06 -4.59 -11.18
CA GLU A 47 -5.36 -3.19 -11.48
C GLU A 47 -5.30 -2.35 -10.21
N PHE A 48 -4.64 -1.19 -10.29
CA PHE A 48 -4.45 -0.34 -9.12
C PHE A 48 -4.45 1.13 -9.49
N HIS A 49 -4.69 1.98 -8.49
CA HIS A 49 -4.52 3.43 -8.59
C HIS A 49 -3.35 3.84 -7.71
N LYS A 50 -2.49 4.71 -8.22
CA LYS A 50 -1.33 5.22 -7.48
C LYS A 50 -1.49 6.71 -7.29
N LYS A 51 -1.27 7.18 -6.06
CA LYS A 51 -1.23 8.60 -5.73
C LYS A 51 0.05 8.92 -5.00
N VAL A 52 0.64 10.07 -5.33
CA VAL A 52 1.87 10.53 -4.69
C VAL A 52 1.56 11.82 -3.96
N TYR A 53 1.93 11.88 -2.69
CA TYR A 53 1.70 13.04 -1.82
C TYR A 53 3.03 13.58 -1.31
N ASP A 54 3.04 14.83 -0.86
CA ASP A 54 4.17 15.46 -0.16
C ASP A 54 5.48 15.31 -0.94
N ASP A 55 5.45 15.60 -2.24
CA ASP A 55 6.62 15.54 -3.14
C ASP A 55 7.31 14.17 -3.12
N GLY A 56 6.52 13.10 -2.97
CA GLY A 56 7.05 11.74 -2.98
C GLY A 56 7.36 11.16 -1.61
N LEU A 57 7.10 11.91 -0.54
CA LEU A 57 7.31 11.40 0.82
C LEU A 57 6.23 10.39 1.24
N THR A 58 5.08 10.43 0.59
CA THR A 58 3.99 9.49 0.85
C THR A 58 3.45 9.01 -0.49
N ILE A 59 3.37 7.70 -0.66
CA ILE A 59 2.89 7.07 -1.89
C ILE A 59 1.81 6.07 -1.51
N GLU A 60 0.63 6.21 -2.13
CA GLU A 60 -0.52 5.37 -1.87
C GLU A 60 -0.83 4.50 -3.07
N TYR A 61 -1.02 3.20 -2.84
CA TYR A 61 -1.46 2.25 -3.85
C TYR A 61 -2.81 1.69 -3.43
N GLU A 62 -3.82 1.89 -4.26
CA GLU A 62 -5.13 1.29 -4.05
C GLU A 62 -5.27 0.13 -5.02
N LEU A 63 -5.30 -1.09 -4.51
CA LEU A 63 -5.51 -2.30 -5.31
C LEU A 63 -7.01 -2.55 -5.41
N LEU A 64 -7.49 -2.86 -6.60
CA LEU A 64 -8.93 -2.96 -6.88
C LEU A 64 -9.47 -4.38 -6.87
N LEU A 65 -8.61 -5.37 -7.10
CA LEU A 65 -9.00 -6.78 -7.20
C LEU A 65 -8.04 -7.67 -6.43
N PRO A 66 -8.46 -8.81 -5.90
CA PRO A 66 -9.84 -9.31 -5.84
C PRO A 66 -10.70 -8.56 -4.84
N ARG A 67 -10.06 -7.84 -3.93
CA ARG A 67 -10.68 -7.03 -2.88
C ARG A 67 -9.95 -5.70 -2.82
N LYS A 68 -10.66 -4.62 -2.61
CA LYS A 68 -10.04 -3.31 -2.49
C LYS A 68 -9.19 -3.23 -1.23
N GLU A 69 -7.92 -2.91 -1.41
CA GLU A 69 -6.97 -2.70 -0.33
C GLU A 69 -6.12 -1.49 -0.66
N ARG A 70 -5.76 -0.74 0.35
CA ARG A 70 -4.96 0.47 0.16
C ARG A 70 -3.69 0.38 0.99
N TYR A 71 -2.54 0.50 0.32
CA TYR A 71 -1.23 0.49 0.97
C TYR A 71 -0.64 1.88 0.90
N THR A 72 -0.18 2.39 2.03
CA THR A 72 0.43 3.71 2.12
C THR A 72 1.89 3.56 2.54
N PHE A 73 2.79 4.03 1.69
CA PHE A 73 4.23 3.99 1.92
C PHE A 73 4.69 5.39 2.30
N SER A 74 5.19 5.54 3.52
CA SER A 74 5.70 6.82 4.03
C SER A 74 7.20 6.74 4.23
N VAL A 75 7.92 7.69 3.64
CA VAL A 75 9.38 7.73 3.76
C VAL A 75 9.78 7.91 5.22
N ILE A 76 10.70 7.09 5.69
CA ILE A 76 11.30 7.23 7.02
C ILE A 76 12.54 8.10 6.89
N LYS A 77 12.55 9.18 7.63
CA LYS A 77 13.66 10.12 7.62
C LYS A 77 14.68 9.81 8.70
#